data_49467db7ca4bc8b7e81be58ff316777f
#
_entry.id   49467db7ca4bc8b7e81be58ff316777f
#
_cell.length_a   1.000
_cell.length_b   1.000
_cell.length_c   1.000
_cell.angle_alpha   90.00
_cell.angle_beta   90.00
_cell.angle_gamma   90.00
#
_symmetry.space_group_name_H-M   'P 1'
#
loop_
_entity.id
_entity.type
_entity.pdbx_description
1 polymer ?
#
loop_
_entity_poly.entity_id
_entity_poly.type
_entity_poly.pdbx_seq_one_letter_code
_entity_poly.pdbx_strand_id
1 'polypeptide(L)'
;MLDKVEVLKKVYDWFNARDMDRVLAAMHEDVVWANGMEGGHVYGRNGVRSYWTRQWATIDPHVYPVEFSTGPEGEIVVEVHQVVHDLHGKLLADKMVGHVFRFEDGLVKRFDIREPASATA
;
A
#
# COMPACT_ATOMS: atom_id res chain seq x y z
N MET A 1 -5.96 3.27 21.57
CA MET A 1 -5.01 3.39 20.43
C MET A 1 -5.07 2.12 19.59
N LEU A 2 -5.18 2.26 18.27
CA LEU A 2 -5.19 1.11 17.37
C LEU A 2 -3.76 0.57 17.23
N ASP A 3 -3.60 -0.75 17.17
CA ASP A 3 -2.31 -1.34 16.85
C ASP A 3 -2.02 -1.19 15.34
N LYS A 4 -0.79 -1.52 14.96
CA LYS A 4 -0.33 -1.34 13.58
C LYS A 4 -1.17 -2.12 12.56
N VAL A 5 -1.54 -3.35 12.89
CA VAL A 5 -2.35 -4.20 12.00
C VAL A 5 -3.74 -3.59 11.80
N GLU A 6 -4.36 -3.10 12.87
CA GLU A 6 -5.68 -2.47 12.77
C GLU A 6 -5.63 -1.20 11.92
N VAL A 7 -4.57 -0.39 12.07
CA VAL A 7 -4.37 0.80 11.23
C VAL A 7 -4.25 0.38 9.76
N LEU A 8 -3.46 -0.65 9.47
CA LEU A 8 -3.25 -1.10 8.09
C LEU A 8 -4.53 -1.66 7.46
N LYS A 9 -5.35 -2.37 8.22
CA LYS A 9 -6.64 -2.84 7.70
C LYS A 9 -7.49 -1.67 7.22
N LYS A 10 -7.49 -0.57 7.98
CA LYS A 10 -8.20 0.65 7.58
C LYS A 10 -7.55 1.31 6.35
N VAL A 11 -6.23 1.31 6.29
CA VAL A 11 -5.49 1.87 5.13
C VAL A 11 -5.91 1.15 3.84
N TYR A 12 -5.96 -0.18 3.87
CA TYR A 12 -6.40 -0.94 2.70
C TYR A 12 -7.85 -0.63 2.32
N ASP A 13 -8.75 -0.56 3.31
CA ASP A 13 -10.14 -0.23 3.06
C ASP A 13 -10.29 1.16 2.44
N TRP A 14 -9.59 2.15 3.00
CA TRP A 14 -9.64 3.53 2.49
C TRP A 14 -9.04 3.64 1.08
N PHE A 15 -7.94 2.95 0.83
CA PHE A 15 -7.34 2.93 -0.51
C PHE A 15 -8.33 2.36 -1.53
N ASN A 16 -8.93 1.21 -1.23
CA ASN A 16 -9.89 0.58 -2.13
C ASN A 16 -11.15 1.43 -2.33
N ALA A 17 -11.53 2.20 -1.32
CA ALA A 17 -12.66 3.13 -1.39
C ALA A 17 -12.29 4.48 -2.04
N ARG A 18 -11.01 4.69 -2.40
CA ARG A 18 -10.50 5.95 -2.95
C ARG A 18 -10.63 7.11 -1.97
N ASP A 19 -10.58 6.84 -0.68
CA ASP A 19 -10.66 7.85 0.37
C ASP A 19 -9.26 8.42 0.63
N MET A 20 -8.83 9.30 -0.26
CA MET A 20 -7.48 9.87 -0.26
C MET A 20 -7.13 10.54 1.07
N ASP A 21 -8.04 11.36 1.59
CA ASP A 21 -7.74 12.15 2.79
C ASP A 21 -7.51 11.25 4.01
N ARG A 22 -8.32 10.22 4.19
CA ARG A 22 -8.17 9.32 5.34
C ARG A 22 -6.91 8.47 5.24
N VAL A 23 -6.62 7.95 4.05
CA VAL A 23 -5.42 7.12 3.89
C VAL A 23 -4.15 7.96 4.09
N LEU A 24 -4.11 9.20 3.61
CA LEU A 24 -2.96 10.09 3.81
C LEU A 24 -2.81 10.50 5.27
N ALA A 25 -3.93 10.65 6.00
CA ALA A 25 -3.87 10.99 7.43
C ALA A 25 -3.22 9.88 8.27
N ALA A 26 -3.19 8.64 7.78
CA ALA A 26 -2.52 7.52 8.44
C ALA A 26 -1.02 7.49 8.16
N MET A 27 -0.52 8.38 7.33
CA MET A 27 0.90 8.45 6.96
C MET A 27 1.62 9.56 7.69
N HIS A 28 2.90 9.32 7.99
CA HIS A 28 3.80 10.35 8.49
C HIS A 28 3.97 11.43 7.41
N GLU A 29 4.18 12.68 7.81
CA GLU A 29 4.37 13.77 6.84
C GLU A 29 5.58 13.55 5.93
N ASP A 30 6.60 12.82 6.42
CA ASP A 30 7.82 12.49 5.67
C ASP A 30 7.79 11.07 5.10
N VAL A 31 6.62 10.51 4.87
CA VAL A 31 6.47 9.13 4.38
C VAL A 31 7.26 8.89 3.11
N VAL A 32 7.84 7.68 3.00
CA VAL A 32 8.52 7.19 1.79
C VAL A 32 7.68 6.03 1.26
N TRP A 33 7.19 6.17 0.04
CA TRP A 33 6.23 5.24 -0.54
C TRP A 33 6.71 4.69 -1.87
N ALA A 34 6.77 3.36 -2.00
CA ALA A 34 7.21 2.71 -3.22
C ALA A 34 6.27 3.04 -4.38
N ASN A 35 6.87 3.40 -5.52
CA ASN A 35 6.14 3.68 -6.75
C ASN A 35 6.09 2.39 -7.59
N GLY A 36 4.98 1.66 -7.48
CA GLY A 36 4.81 0.38 -8.17
C GLY A 36 4.60 0.50 -9.68
N MET A 37 4.31 1.70 -10.18
CA MET A 37 4.11 1.92 -11.62
C MET A 37 5.41 2.21 -12.36
N GLU A 38 6.28 3.02 -11.76
CA GLU A 38 7.45 3.57 -12.46
C GLU A 38 8.78 3.19 -11.79
N GLY A 39 8.72 2.53 -10.64
CA GLY A 39 9.89 2.20 -9.85
C GLY A 39 10.31 3.34 -8.94
N GLY A 40 11.22 3.06 -8.01
CA GLY A 40 11.67 4.05 -7.04
C GLY A 40 10.61 4.36 -5.99
N HIS A 41 10.65 5.56 -5.46
CA HIS A 41 9.77 6.00 -4.36
C HIS A 41 9.25 7.41 -4.60
N VAL A 42 8.11 7.71 -3.98
CA VAL A 42 7.60 9.08 -3.86
C VAL A 42 7.70 9.48 -2.39
N TYR A 43 7.76 10.78 -2.12
CA TYR A 43 8.13 11.30 -0.80
C TYR A 43 7.07 12.27 -0.27
N GLY A 44 6.71 12.09 1.00
CA GLY A 44 5.76 12.94 1.67
C GLY A 44 4.32 12.69 1.25
N ARG A 45 3.38 13.20 2.03
CA ARG A 45 1.95 13.04 1.74
C ARG A 45 1.57 13.61 0.37
N ASN A 46 2.14 14.76 0.02
CA ASN A 46 1.86 15.38 -1.29
C ASN A 46 2.40 14.55 -2.45
N GLY A 47 3.56 13.91 -2.27
CA GLY A 47 4.12 13.01 -3.27
C GLY A 47 3.24 11.79 -3.50
N VAL A 48 2.72 11.21 -2.41
CA VAL A 48 1.79 10.09 -2.50
C VAL A 48 0.48 10.50 -3.15
N ARG A 49 -0.06 11.66 -2.76
CA ARG A 49 -1.29 12.20 -3.37
C ARG A 49 -1.14 12.35 -4.88
N SER A 50 -0.06 12.95 -5.32
CA SER A 50 0.21 13.15 -6.77
C SER A 50 0.36 11.82 -7.49
N TYR A 51 1.08 10.88 -6.90
CA TYR A 51 1.28 9.55 -7.46
C TYR A 51 -0.06 8.81 -7.63
N TRP A 52 -0.89 8.76 -6.59
CA TRP A 52 -2.18 8.07 -6.67
C TRP A 52 -3.17 8.78 -7.57
N THR A 53 -3.13 10.10 -7.63
CA THR A 53 -3.98 10.85 -8.56
C THR A 53 -3.67 10.44 -10.01
N ARG A 54 -2.39 10.31 -10.35
CA ARG A 54 -1.97 9.84 -11.68
C ARG A 54 -2.35 8.37 -11.89
N GLN A 55 -2.10 7.52 -10.88
CA GLN A 55 -2.39 6.09 -10.98
C GLN A 55 -3.88 5.84 -11.20
N TRP A 56 -4.73 6.48 -10.41
CA TRP A 56 -6.19 6.27 -10.50
C TRP A 56 -6.81 6.91 -11.74
N ALA A 57 -6.11 7.80 -12.40
CA ALA A 57 -6.53 8.36 -13.70
C ALA A 57 -6.24 7.40 -14.87
N THR A 58 -5.42 6.38 -14.64
CA THR A 58 -4.95 5.46 -15.68
C THR A 58 -5.42 4.02 -15.46
N ILE A 59 -5.44 3.57 -14.20
CA ILE A 59 -5.81 2.20 -13.84
C ILE A 59 -6.71 2.20 -12.60
N ASP A 60 -7.34 1.06 -12.36
CA ASP A 60 -8.23 0.85 -11.22
C ASP A 60 -7.68 -0.30 -10.35
N PRO A 61 -6.71 -0.01 -9.46
CA PRO A 61 -6.12 -1.04 -8.61
C PRO A 61 -6.93 -1.27 -7.35
N HIS A 62 -6.99 -2.54 -6.94
CA HIS A 62 -7.52 -2.95 -5.64
C HIS A 62 -6.52 -3.86 -4.96
N VAL A 63 -6.41 -3.75 -3.64
CA VAL A 63 -5.47 -4.53 -2.84
C VAL A 63 -6.20 -5.12 -1.64
N TYR A 64 -6.09 -6.41 -1.48
CA TYR A 64 -6.80 -7.15 -0.43
C TYR A 64 -5.77 -7.85 0.46
N PRO A 65 -5.62 -7.42 1.73
CA PRO A 65 -4.67 -8.08 2.62
C PRO A 65 -5.15 -9.49 2.97
N VAL A 66 -4.25 -10.46 2.84
CA VAL A 66 -4.52 -11.86 3.10
C VAL A 66 -3.94 -12.30 4.44
N GLU A 67 -2.71 -11.88 4.73
CA GLU A 67 -2.01 -12.29 5.95
C GLU A 67 -1.10 -11.16 6.42
N PHE A 68 -1.10 -10.93 7.74
CA PHE A 68 -0.20 -9.96 8.39
C PHE A 68 0.79 -10.70 9.26
N SER A 69 2.05 -10.27 9.25
CA SER A 69 3.08 -10.79 10.14
C SER A 69 4.03 -9.67 10.54
N THR A 70 4.79 -9.89 11.62
CA THR A 70 5.77 -8.91 12.10
C THR A 70 7.17 -9.43 11.80
N GLY A 71 7.98 -8.58 11.19
CA GLY A 71 9.37 -8.92 10.88
C GLY A 71 10.28 -8.66 12.06
N PRO A 72 11.60 -9.00 11.90
CA PRO A 72 12.57 -8.94 12.99
C PRO A 72 12.85 -7.54 13.51
N GLU A 73 12.56 -6.51 12.73
CA GLU A 73 12.76 -5.10 13.14
C GLU A 73 11.46 -4.42 13.56
N GLY A 74 10.39 -5.18 13.74
CA GLY A 74 9.08 -4.65 14.08
C GLY A 74 8.28 -4.14 12.90
N GLU A 75 8.80 -4.28 11.68
CA GLU A 75 8.04 -3.95 10.48
C GLU A 75 6.87 -4.90 10.30
N ILE A 76 5.80 -4.42 9.70
CA ILE A 76 4.65 -5.26 9.38
C ILE A 76 4.74 -5.70 7.93
N VAL A 77 4.68 -7.01 7.71
CA VAL A 77 4.70 -7.61 6.38
C VAL A 77 3.30 -8.11 6.06
N VAL A 78 2.80 -7.75 4.90
CA VAL A 78 1.45 -8.13 4.48
C VAL A 78 1.54 -8.89 3.17
N GLU A 79 0.93 -10.09 3.14
CA GLU A 79 0.69 -10.79 1.88
C GLU A 79 -0.60 -10.25 1.31
N VAL A 80 -0.56 -9.78 0.08
CA VAL A 80 -1.65 -9.01 -0.54
C VAL A 80 -2.06 -9.63 -1.86
N HIS A 81 -3.36 -9.79 -2.05
CA HIS A 81 -3.93 -10.11 -3.35
C HIS A 81 -4.19 -8.80 -4.09
N GLN A 82 -3.46 -8.58 -5.16
CA GLN A 82 -3.55 -7.37 -5.96
C GLN A 82 -4.30 -7.65 -7.25
N VAL A 83 -5.35 -6.89 -7.50
CA VAL A 83 -6.16 -7.00 -8.71
C VAL A 83 -6.21 -5.63 -9.37
N VAL A 84 -5.75 -5.54 -10.62
CA VAL A 84 -5.71 -4.29 -11.35
C VAL A 84 -6.52 -4.41 -12.63
N HIS A 85 -7.45 -3.50 -12.82
CA HIS A 85 -8.20 -3.36 -14.07
C HIS A 85 -7.82 -2.04 -14.74
N ASP A 86 -8.04 -1.95 -16.05
CA ASP A 86 -8.01 -0.64 -16.69
C ASP A 86 -9.33 0.10 -16.37
N LEU A 87 -9.47 1.33 -16.84
CA LEU A 87 -10.66 2.15 -16.54
C LEU A 87 -11.92 1.66 -17.26
N HIS A 88 -11.79 0.69 -18.16
CA HIS A 88 -12.91 0.08 -18.88
C HIS A 88 -13.27 -1.30 -18.34
N GLY A 89 -12.63 -1.72 -17.25
CA GLY A 89 -12.93 -2.99 -16.59
C GLY A 89 -12.15 -4.18 -17.07
N LYS A 90 -11.18 -3.98 -17.98
CA LYS A 90 -10.33 -5.09 -18.45
C LYS A 90 -9.30 -5.46 -17.40
N LEU A 91 -9.18 -6.73 -17.09
CA LEU A 91 -8.19 -7.22 -16.14
C LEU A 91 -6.78 -7.08 -16.70
N LEU A 92 -5.93 -6.35 -15.98
CA LEU A 92 -4.51 -6.14 -16.33
C LEU A 92 -3.58 -7.00 -15.49
N ALA A 93 -3.90 -7.21 -14.21
CA ALA A 93 -3.07 -8.02 -13.32
C ALA A 93 -3.93 -8.61 -12.20
N ASP A 94 -3.59 -9.83 -11.82
CA ASP A 94 -4.22 -10.55 -10.70
C ASP A 94 -3.12 -11.42 -10.11
N LYS A 95 -2.53 -10.97 -8.99
CA LYS A 95 -1.36 -11.65 -8.45
C LYS A 95 -1.21 -11.37 -6.95
N MET A 96 -0.37 -12.19 -6.33
CA MET A 96 0.06 -11.94 -4.95
C MET A 96 1.30 -11.06 -4.96
N VAL A 97 1.36 -10.15 -4.01
CA VAL A 97 2.54 -9.29 -3.77
C VAL A 97 2.77 -9.19 -2.26
N GLY A 98 3.98 -8.83 -1.88
CA GLY A 98 4.30 -8.53 -0.48
C GLY A 98 4.39 -7.02 -0.27
N HIS A 99 3.83 -6.54 0.82
CA HIS A 99 3.95 -5.16 1.26
C HIS A 99 4.69 -5.11 2.59
N VAL A 100 5.61 -4.18 2.75
CA VAL A 100 6.35 -3.99 4.00
C VAL A 100 6.12 -2.58 4.49
N PHE A 101 5.59 -2.46 5.70
CA PHE A 101 5.28 -1.18 6.32
C PHE A 101 6.15 -0.94 7.54
N ARG A 102 6.73 0.25 7.63
CA ARG A 102 7.43 0.71 8.82
C ARG A 102 6.71 1.92 9.38
N PHE A 103 6.58 1.94 10.71
CA PHE A 103 5.83 2.98 11.42
C PHE A 103 6.78 3.87 12.21
N GLU A 104 6.39 5.12 12.38
CA GLU A 104 7.01 6.08 13.29
C GLU A 104 5.91 6.94 13.89
N ASP A 105 5.91 7.08 15.21
CA ASP A 105 4.88 7.86 15.93
C ASP A 105 3.45 7.41 15.64
N GLY A 106 3.26 6.12 15.43
CA GLY A 106 1.94 5.55 15.13
C GLY A 106 1.46 5.74 13.71
N LEU A 107 2.29 6.33 12.84
CA LEU A 107 1.95 6.61 11.45
C LEU A 107 2.84 5.79 10.51
N VAL A 108 2.34 5.49 9.31
CA VAL A 108 3.15 4.81 8.29
C VAL A 108 4.26 5.72 7.84
N LYS A 109 5.50 5.33 8.09
CA LYS A 109 6.69 6.10 7.71
C LYS A 109 7.29 5.63 6.40
N ARG A 110 7.20 4.33 6.10
CA ARG A 110 7.75 3.78 4.89
C ARG A 110 6.94 2.58 4.41
N PHE A 111 6.77 2.50 3.11
CA PHE A 111 6.11 1.37 2.43
C PHE A 111 6.99 0.89 1.28
N ASP A 112 7.25 -0.41 1.25
CA ASP A 112 7.98 -1.07 0.18
C ASP A 112 7.19 -2.25 -0.36
N ILE A 113 7.43 -2.58 -1.63
CA ILE A 113 6.84 -3.73 -2.30
C ILE A 113 7.92 -4.79 -2.46
N ARG A 114 7.57 -6.05 -2.24
CA ARG A 114 8.50 -7.17 -2.42
C ARG A 114 7.78 -8.38 -3.01
N GLU A 115 8.55 -9.41 -3.33
CA GLU A 115 7.99 -10.69 -3.77
C GLU A 115 7.14 -11.30 -2.65
N PRO A 116 6.04 -11.96 -2.98
CA PRO A 116 5.23 -12.63 -1.96
C PRO A 116 5.97 -13.84 -1.41
N ALA A 117 5.76 -14.13 -0.11
CA ALA A 117 6.40 -15.27 0.53
C ALA A 117 6.01 -16.58 -0.15
N SER A 118 4.79 -16.69 -0.64
CA SER A 118 4.29 -17.88 -1.31
C SER A 118 4.95 -18.14 -2.67
N ALA A 119 5.62 -17.15 -3.27
CA ALA A 119 6.30 -17.31 -4.56
C ALA A 119 7.65 -17.99 -4.45
N THR A 120 8.14 -18.22 -3.25
CA THR A 120 9.48 -18.79 -3.01
C THR A 120 9.43 -20.27 -2.69
N ALA A 121 8.35 -20.92 -2.98
CA ALA A 121 8.16 -22.34 -2.71
C ALA A 121 9.14 -23.22 -3.51
#